data_00616e92217dda5394acf9cc84422995
#
_entry.id   00616e92217dda5394acf9cc84422995
#
_cell.length_a   1.000
_cell.length_b   1.000
_cell.length_c   1.000
_cell.angle_alpha   90.00
_cell.angle_beta   90.00
_cell.angle_gamma   90.00
#
_symmetry.space_group_name_H-M   'P 1'
#
loop_
_entity.id
_entity.type
_entity.pdbx_description
1 polymer ?
#
loop_
_entity_poly.entity_id
_entity_poly.type
_entity_poly.pdbx_seq_one_letter_code
_entity_poly.pdbx_strand_id
1 'polypeptide(L)'
;MAIIALLDCSLTKAARSLLIAPAPGPFSHGVLPGHFYSGTTPIVLSNANNMQVHILPVGATIQRLIVPNEVGVAEDVVLGFDDPAQYQTSNTQYFGGIVGRVANRIANASFDLDGQTSHLGANDRGNTLHGGFNPLFENSTWDVLEADSTHVKLHFTSPDGAQGFPGALQVTATYVLTDNNQLQLDIEATASKTTPVNLAQHTYFNLNGEASPANVLNYELYINGDFYTPVDLTQIPTGQLLPVNGTAFDFTKPRTIGSRINEVTYPPPHVGYDHNWALFGLGMDATSKTHIGAISNDVQLAVTLHSPASGRYMDLYTNMPGLQFYSGNNLNGSTVGKGAYPYPIYGGMALETQVWPDFLHEDKFPSSILQPGEVYHHKWHLHFYNKPATGALAPAPTGVAVAKAASVKPAPAPENTRRMGL
;
A
#
# COMPACT_ATOMS: atom_id res chain seq x y z
N MET A 1 70.75 9.47 -10.73
CA MET A 1 70.24 9.67 -9.34
C MET A 1 68.84 10.19 -9.41
N ALA A 2 67.88 9.32 -9.28
CA ALA A 2 66.46 9.66 -9.27
C ALA A 2 65.91 9.24 -7.91
N ILE A 3 65.37 10.23 -7.19
CA ILE A 3 64.72 10.06 -5.86
C ILE A 3 63.28 9.76 -6.12
N ILE A 4 62.81 8.57 -5.75
CA ILE A 4 61.42 8.14 -5.75
C ILE A 4 60.82 8.60 -4.42
N ALA A 5 59.86 9.52 -4.44
CA ALA A 5 59.05 9.88 -3.31
C ALA A 5 57.81 8.95 -3.27
N LEU A 6 57.70 8.12 -2.24
CA LEU A 6 56.54 7.36 -1.88
C LEU A 6 55.50 8.30 -1.22
N LEU A 7 54.36 8.49 -1.87
CA LEU A 7 53.19 9.14 -1.27
C LEU A 7 52.36 8.09 -0.54
N ASP A 8 52.38 8.22 0.77
CA ASP A 8 51.53 7.43 1.69
C ASP A 8 50.10 7.97 1.62
N CYS A 9 49.20 7.14 1.11
CA CYS A 9 47.81 7.47 0.96
C CYS A 9 47.01 6.91 2.15
N SER A 10 47.04 7.63 3.28
CA SER A 10 46.20 7.33 4.43
C SER A 10 44.76 7.83 4.17
N LEU A 11 43.87 6.92 3.73
CA LEU A 11 42.46 7.14 3.67
C LEU A 11 41.84 7.23 5.07
N THR A 12 41.65 8.45 5.56
CA THR A 12 40.84 8.70 6.74
C THR A 12 39.39 8.47 6.37
N LYS A 13 38.80 7.38 6.86
CA LYS A 13 37.33 7.18 6.92
C LYS A 13 36.74 8.27 7.82
N ALA A 14 36.24 9.32 7.20
CA ALA A 14 35.33 10.25 7.92
C ALA A 14 34.01 9.54 8.14
N ALA A 15 33.79 9.02 9.33
CA ALA A 15 32.47 8.63 9.78
C ALA A 15 31.61 9.89 9.82
N ARG A 16 30.69 10.06 8.87
CA ARG A 16 29.61 11.03 8.96
C ARG A 16 28.65 10.53 10.04
N SER A 17 28.86 10.97 11.26
CA SER A 17 27.83 10.93 12.31
C SER A 17 26.69 11.81 11.84
N LEU A 18 25.58 11.22 11.42
CA LEU A 18 24.32 11.94 11.31
C LEU A 18 23.97 12.38 12.74
N LEU A 19 24.02 13.68 12.99
CA LEU A 19 23.38 14.30 14.12
C LEU A 19 21.88 14.12 13.95
N ILE A 20 21.33 13.05 14.51
CA ILE A 20 19.88 12.92 14.71
C ILE A 20 19.51 14.02 15.71
N ALA A 21 18.71 14.98 15.27
CA ALA A 21 18.14 15.96 16.18
C ALA A 21 17.46 15.21 17.34
N PRO A 22 17.59 15.67 18.60
CA PRO A 22 16.92 15.04 19.71
C PRO A 22 15.43 14.98 19.43
N ALA A 23 14.82 13.81 19.67
CA ALA A 23 13.37 13.62 19.55
C ALA A 23 12.67 14.75 20.31
N PRO A 24 11.64 15.38 19.74
CA PRO A 24 10.80 16.31 20.48
C PRO A 24 10.24 15.55 21.69
N GLY A 25 10.31 16.19 22.86
CA GLY A 25 9.83 15.60 24.11
C GLY A 25 8.37 15.16 24.02
N PRO A 26 7.90 14.32 24.95
CA PRO A 26 6.58 13.68 24.84
C PRO A 26 5.49 14.75 24.71
N PHE A 27 4.79 14.71 23.58
CA PHE A 27 3.60 15.52 23.38
C PHE A 27 2.52 15.06 24.38
N SER A 28 2.15 15.93 25.29
CA SER A 28 1.06 15.71 26.22
C SER A 28 -0.27 15.74 25.45
N HIS A 29 -0.92 14.58 25.37
CA HIS A 29 -2.37 14.33 25.27
C HIS A 29 -3.24 15.31 24.46
N GLY A 30 -3.72 14.83 23.29
CA GLY A 30 -4.88 15.32 22.58
C GLY A 30 -4.58 16.48 21.63
N VAL A 31 -5.06 16.36 20.38
CA VAL A 31 -5.13 17.49 19.45
C VAL A 31 -5.91 18.61 20.13
N LEU A 32 -5.25 19.70 20.46
CA LEU A 32 -5.94 20.92 20.89
C LEU A 32 -6.79 21.41 19.71
N PRO A 33 -8.08 21.72 19.89
CA PRO A 33 -8.91 22.30 18.84
C PRO A 33 -8.23 23.57 18.30
N GLY A 34 -7.85 23.58 17.00
CA GLY A 34 -7.25 24.73 16.34
C GLY A 34 -5.79 24.58 15.86
N HIS A 35 -5.16 23.42 15.98
CA HIS A 35 -3.88 23.18 15.31
C HIS A 35 -4.12 22.89 13.82
N PHE A 36 -3.80 23.86 12.97
CA PHE A 36 -3.73 23.65 11.53
C PHE A 36 -2.39 22.98 11.20
N TYR A 37 -2.42 21.69 10.88
CA TYR A 37 -1.27 21.04 10.27
C TYR A 37 -1.16 21.53 8.83
N SER A 38 -0.01 22.10 8.43
CA SER A 38 0.25 22.34 7.02
C SER A 38 0.40 21.00 6.31
N GLY A 39 -0.01 20.92 5.03
CA GLY A 39 0.14 19.67 4.24
C GLY A 39 1.56 19.11 4.20
N THR A 40 2.55 19.94 4.55
CA THR A 40 3.98 19.67 4.46
C THR A 40 4.68 19.43 5.81
N THR A 41 3.95 19.50 6.94
CA THR A 41 4.54 19.19 8.26
C THR A 41 4.32 17.71 8.61
N PRO A 42 5.38 16.90 8.75
CA PRO A 42 5.23 15.51 9.11
C PRO A 42 4.66 15.32 10.52
N ILE A 43 3.75 14.37 10.67
CA ILE A 43 3.30 13.84 11.95
C ILE A 43 4.14 12.61 12.23
N VAL A 44 4.85 12.58 13.36
CA VAL A 44 5.79 11.51 13.70
C VAL A 44 5.16 10.57 14.71
N LEU A 45 4.97 9.31 14.31
CA LEU A 45 4.60 8.22 15.20
C LEU A 45 5.88 7.50 15.64
N SER A 46 5.94 7.07 16.92
CA SER A 46 7.09 6.34 17.44
C SER A 46 6.65 5.30 18.47
N ASN A 47 7.40 4.20 18.58
CA ASN A 47 7.16 3.16 19.57
C ASN A 47 8.38 2.93 20.49
N ALA A 48 8.20 2.10 21.52
CA ALA A 48 9.25 1.78 22.48
C ALA A 48 10.46 1.03 21.89
N ASN A 49 10.33 0.47 20.67
CA ASN A 49 11.37 -0.29 19.99
C ASN A 49 12.17 0.56 18.97
N ASN A 50 12.11 1.89 19.07
CA ASN A 50 12.78 2.83 18.17
C ASN A 50 12.32 2.75 16.70
N MET A 51 11.16 2.19 16.43
CA MET A 51 10.52 2.33 15.12
C MET A 51 9.82 3.70 15.05
N GLN A 52 9.92 4.38 13.90
CA GLN A 52 9.28 5.67 13.66
C GLN A 52 8.64 5.71 12.27
N VAL A 53 7.53 6.43 12.19
CA VAL A 53 6.82 6.67 10.92
C VAL A 53 6.54 8.15 10.80
N HIS A 54 6.92 8.77 9.68
CA HIS A 54 6.60 10.16 9.38
C HIS A 54 5.47 10.19 8.34
N ILE A 55 4.33 10.70 8.74
CA ILE A 55 3.13 10.83 7.90
C ILE A 55 2.93 12.29 7.50
N LEU A 56 2.87 12.55 6.21
CA LEU A 56 2.49 13.87 5.69
C LEU A 56 0.98 13.95 5.51
N PRO A 57 0.33 15.08 5.85
CA PRO A 57 -1.07 15.32 5.48
C PRO A 57 -1.30 15.33 3.97
N VAL A 58 -0.31 15.72 3.15
CA VAL A 58 -0.41 15.59 1.69
C VAL A 58 -0.41 14.11 1.31
N GLY A 59 -1.46 13.66 0.64
CA GLY A 59 -1.62 12.26 0.19
C GLY A 59 -1.78 11.23 1.31
N ALA A 60 -1.92 11.64 2.58
CA ALA A 60 -1.76 10.76 3.75
C ALA A 60 -0.46 9.92 3.63
N THR A 61 0.62 10.56 3.18
CA THR A 61 1.84 9.92 2.68
C THR A 61 2.75 9.42 3.79
N ILE A 62 3.24 8.18 3.69
CA ILE A 62 4.38 7.69 4.45
C ILE A 62 5.65 8.28 3.83
N GLN A 63 6.16 9.36 4.44
CA GLN A 63 7.40 10.00 3.99
C GLN A 63 8.63 9.21 4.43
N ARG A 64 8.63 8.73 5.68
CA ARG A 64 9.73 7.94 6.27
C ARG A 64 9.18 6.79 7.07
N LEU A 65 9.90 5.69 7.06
CA LEU A 65 9.63 4.52 7.88
C LEU A 65 10.96 4.00 8.42
N ILE A 66 11.27 4.40 9.65
CA ILE A 66 12.53 4.08 10.31
C ILE A 66 12.36 2.75 11.04
N VAL A 67 13.13 1.73 10.63
CA VAL A 67 13.03 0.37 11.16
C VAL A 67 14.41 -0.11 11.64
N PRO A 68 14.57 -0.52 12.91
CA PRO A 68 15.80 -1.13 13.40
C PRO A 68 16.06 -2.50 12.75
N ASN A 69 17.32 -2.81 12.44
CA ASN A 69 17.76 -4.15 12.04
C ASN A 69 18.10 -5.03 13.26
N GLU A 70 18.59 -6.25 13.02
CA GLU A 70 18.92 -7.24 14.06
C GLU A 70 20.01 -6.79 15.05
N VAL A 71 20.85 -5.81 14.66
CA VAL A 71 21.88 -5.22 15.52
C VAL A 71 21.52 -3.83 16.05
N GLY A 72 20.26 -3.42 15.89
CA GLY A 72 19.71 -2.17 16.40
C GLY A 72 19.99 -0.93 15.55
N VAL A 73 20.57 -1.08 14.34
CA VAL A 73 20.75 0.05 13.41
C VAL A 73 19.41 0.37 12.75
N ALA A 74 18.90 1.56 13.01
CA ALA A 74 17.65 2.05 12.44
C ALA A 74 17.92 2.79 11.13
N GLU A 75 17.18 2.43 10.07
CA GLU A 75 17.27 3.03 8.73
C GLU A 75 15.87 3.31 8.18
N ASP A 76 15.77 4.33 7.35
CA ASP A 76 14.57 4.63 6.57
C ASP A 76 14.45 3.60 5.45
N VAL A 77 13.40 2.79 5.48
CA VAL A 77 13.20 1.67 4.54
C VAL A 77 12.21 1.98 3.42
N VAL A 78 11.84 3.25 3.21
CA VAL A 78 10.92 3.66 2.14
C VAL A 78 11.51 4.76 1.26
N LEU A 79 11.31 4.66 -0.05
CA LEU A 79 11.70 5.67 -1.01
C LEU A 79 10.79 6.91 -0.89
N GLY A 80 11.30 8.07 -1.31
CA GLY A 80 10.55 9.33 -1.29
C GLY A 80 11.45 10.54 -1.41
N PHE A 81 10.98 11.67 -0.91
CA PHE A 81 11.66 12.97 -0.96
C PHE A 81 11.89 13.54 0.43
N ASP A 82 12.96 14.30 0.60
CA ASP A 82 13.20 15.08 1.83
C ASP A 82 12.25 16.29 1.92
N ASP A 83 12.08 16.99 0.80
CA ASP A 83 11.17 18.13 0.73
C ASP A 83 9.71 17.67 0.57
N PRO A 84 8.85 17.91 1.58
CA PRO A 84 7.44 17.55 1.51
C PRO A 84 6.67 18.18 0.35
N ALA A 85 7.10 19.34 -0.16
CA ALA A 85 6.44 19.99 -1.29
C ALA A 85 6.55 19.18 -2.59
N GLN A 86 7.58 18.34 -2.72
CA GLN A 86 7.75 17.48 -3.88
C GLN A 86 6.64 16.43 -4.03
N TYR A 87 5.99 16.03 -2.92
CA TYR A 87 4.85 15.10 -2.97
C TYR A 87 3.62 15.70 -3.64
N GLN A 88 3.47 17.03 -3.62
CA GLN A 88 2.40 17.73 -4.34
C GLN A 88 2.74 18.02 -5.81
N THR A 89 4.02 18.27 -6.12
CA THR A 89 4.40 18.90 -7.39
C THR A 89 5.14 17.99 -8.35
N SER A 90 5.86 16.98 -7.87
CA SER A 90 6.80 16.19 -8.68
C SER A 90 6.83 14.70 -8.34
N ASN A 91 5.90 14.19 -7.53
CA ASN A 91 5.82 12.77 -7.15
C ASN A 91 5.21 11.92 -8.28
N THR A 92 5.89 11.83 -9.42
CA THR A 92 5.43 11.06 -10.58
C THR A 92 5.52 9.54 -10.38
N GLN A 93 6.14 9.10 -9.28
CA GLN A 93 6.25 7.70 -8.87
C GLN A 93 5.23 7.33 -7.80
N TYR A 94 4.39 8.25 -7.35
CA TYR A 94 3.37 8.05 -6.31
C TYR A 94 3.96 7.61 -4.94
N PHE A 95 5.24 7.93 -4.65
CA PHE A 95 5.90 7.49 -3.43
C PHE A 95 5.07 7.76 -2.18
N GLY A 96 4.77 6.69 -1.44
CA GLY A 96 4.21 6.70 -0.10
C GLY A 96 2.78 7.20 0.04
N GLY A 97 2.14 7.71 -1.03
CA GLY A 97 0.79 8.26 -1.00
C GLY A 97 -0.31 7.20 -1.07
N ILE A 98 -1.53 7.57 -0.66
CA ILE A 98 -2.74 6.80 -0.96
C ILE A 98 -3.23 7.21 -2.34
N VAL A 99 -3.22 6.27 -3.29
CA VAL A 99 -3.70 6.49 -4.66
C VAL A 99 -5.18 6.11 -4.80
N GLY A 100 -5.88 6.80 -5.69
CA GLY A 100 -7.30 6.63 -5.96
C GLY A 100 -7.86 7.78 -6.84
N ARG A 101 -9.23 7.82 -7.12
CA ARG A 101 -10.33 7.06 -6.47
C ARG A 101 -10.28 5.56 -6.75
N VAL A 102 -9.78 5.15 -7.92
CA VAL A 102 -9.54 3.76 -8.29
C VAL A 102 -8.06 3.59 -8.58
N ALA A 103 -7.37 2.85 -7.71
CA ALA A 103 -5.98 2.45 -7.88
C ALA A 103 -5.80 1.56 -9.08
N ASN A 104 -4.59 1.54 -9.66
CA ASN A 104 -4.23 0.82 -10.86
C ASN A 104 -5.04 1.31 -12.09
N ARG A 105 -5.28 0.46 -13.10
CA ARG A 105 -5.79 0.88 -14.41
C ARG A 105 -7.27 0.61 -14.60
N ILE A 106 -7.90 1.51 -15.39
CA ILE A 106 -9.23 1.35 -15.97
C ILE A 106 -9.07 1.48 -17.48
N ALA A 107 -9.45 0.46 -18.22
CA ALA A 107 -9.33 0.39 -19.67
C ALA A 107 -10.09 1.53 -20.35
N ASN A 108 -9.55 2.04 -21.46
CA ASN A 108 -10.16 3.07 -22.31
C ASN A 108 -10.56 4.35 -21.58
N ALA A 109 -10.04 4.58 -20.34
CA ALA A 109 -10.36 5.74 -19.51
C ALA A 109 -11.87 6.02 -19.40
N SER A 110 -12.68 4.96 -19.27
CA SER A 110 -14.14 5.05 -19.15
C SER A 110 -14.72 3.81 -18.48
N PHE A 111 -15.92 3.91 -17.94
CA PHE A 111 -16.70 2.77 -17.45
C PHE A 111 -18.19 3.08 -17.48
N ASP A 112 -19.01 2.03 -17.56
CA ASP A 112 -20.46 2.12 -17.47
C ASP A 112 -20.93 1.75 -16.06
N LEU A 113 -21.77 2.60 -15.46
CA LEU A 113 -22.39 2.37 -14.15
C LEU A 113 -23.81 2.92 -14.16
N ASP A 114 -24.79 2.11 -13.73
CA ASP A 114 -26.21 2.49 -13.66
C ASP A 114 -26.76 3.08 -15.00
N GLY A 115 -26.29 2.56 -16.12
CA GLY A 115 -26.71 3.02 -17.47
C GLY A 115 -26.12 4.36 -17.91
N GLN A 116 -25.12 4.87 -17.18
CA GLN A 116 -24.37 6.08 -17.53
C GLN A 116 -22.91 5.74 -17.78
N THR A 117 -22.35 6.27 -18.89
CA THR A 117 -20.92 6.17 -19.16
C THR A 117 -20.17 7.33 -18.47
N SER A 118 -19.20 7.00 -17.64
CA SER A 118 -18.25 7.94 -17.05
C SER A 118 -16.97 7.98 -17.89
N HIS A 119 -16.51 9.19 -18.24
CA HIS A 119 -15.24 9.40 -18.93
C HIS A 119 -14.21 9.96 -17.96
N LEU A 120 -13.03 9.33 -17.94
CA LEU A 120 -11.93 9.63 -17.03
C LEU A 120 -10.73 10.25 -17.77
N GLY A 121 -9.72 10.67 -17.02
CA GLY A 121 -8.46 11.14 -17.60
C GLY A 121 -7.62 9.97 -18.14
N ALA A 122 -7.30 9.99 -19.46
CA ALA A 122 -6.45 8.99 -20.11
C ALA A 122 -4.97 9.37 -19.91
N ASN A 123 -4.42 9.09 -18.72
CA ASN A 123 -3.06 9.48 -18.33
C ASN A 123 -2.00 8.37 -18.55
N ASP A 124 -2.39 7.16 -18.94
CA ASP A 124 -1.46 6.06 -19.23
C ASP A 124 -1.89 5.25 -20.47
N ARG A 125 -1.25 5.47 -21.63
CA ARG A 125 -1.45 4.68 -22.88
C ARG A 125 -2.92 4.52 -23.30
N GLY A 126 -3.72 5.59 -23.11
CA GLY A 126 -5.15 5.58 -23.43
C GLY A 126 -6.04 5.05 -22.31
N ASN A 127 -5.47 4.61 -21.19
CA ASN A 127 -6.16 4.15 -20.01
C ASN A 127 -6.06 5.17 -18.87
N THR A 128 -6.89 5.03 -17.85
CA THR A 128 -6.72 5.76 -16.59
C THR A 128 -5.82 4.96 -15.65
N LEU A 129 -4.84 5.61 -15.04
CA LEU A 129 -3.99 5.08 -13.98
C LEU A 129 -4.18 5.92 -12.72
N HIS A 130 -4.41 5.27 -11.57
CA HIS A 130 -4.50 5.87 -10.23
C HIS A 130 -5.44 7.09 -10.14
N GLY A 131 -6.59 7.02 -10.83
CA GLY A 131 -7.60 8.08 -10.82
C GLY A 131 -7.49 9.13 -11.92
N GLY A 132 -6.40 9.18 -12.69
CA GLY A 132 -6.28 10.06 -13.87
C GLY A 132 -5.36 11.26 -13.67
N PHE A 133 -5.86 12.49 -13.92
CA PHE A 133 -5.06 13.71 -13.83
C PHE A 133 -5.29 14.46 -12.51
N ASN A 134 -4.28 15.24 -12.08
CA ASN A 134 -4.34 16.07 -10.88
C ASN A 134 -5.54 17.06 -10.87
N PRO A 135 -6.09 17.36 -9.67
CA PRO A 135 -5.65 16.90 -8.34
C PRO A 135 -6.12 15.48 -8.02
N LEU A 136 -5.25 14.66 -7.42
CA LEU A 136 -5.49 13.28 -7.04
C LEU A 136 -5.39 13.09 -5.52
N PHE A 137 -5.66 11.89 -5.03
CA PHE A 137 -5.61 11.57 -3.61
C PHE A 137 -4.22 11.77 -3.01
N GLU A 138 -3.17 11.28 -3.70
CA GLU A 138 -1.78 11.29 -3.23
C GLU A 138 -1.11 12.66 -3.25
N ASN A 139 -1.66 13.65 -3.96
CA ASN A 139 -1.12 15.02 -3.98
C ASN A 139 -2.06 16.07 -3.39
N SER A 140 -3.21 15.68 -2.91
CA SER A 140 -4.14 16.55 -2.18
C SER A 140 -3.78 16.59 -0.70
N THR A 141 -4.05 17.74 -0.05
CA THR A 141 -3.88 17.84 1.40
C THR A 141 -5.11 17.24 2.10
N TRP A 142 -4.87 16.34 3.04
CA TRP A 142 -5.88 15.74 3.90
C TRP A 142 -5.97 16.49 5.23
N ASP A 143 -7.15 16.61 5.77
CA ASP A 143 -7.37 17.23 7.08
C ASP A 143 -6.94 16.26 8.18
N VAL A 144 -6.17 16.74 9.16
CA VAL A 144 -5.79 15.96 10.34
C VAL A 144 -6.91 16.07 11.35
N LEU A 145 -7.61 14.98 11.62
CA LEU A 145 -8.69 14.91 12.61
C LEU A 145 -8.16 14.65 14.01
N GLU A 146 -7.22 13.71 14.13
CA GLU A 146 -6.63 13.28 15.39
C GLU A 146 -5.15 12.95 15.15
N ALA A 147 -4.28 13.28 16.13
CA ALA A 147 -2.87 12.88 16.10
C ALA A 147 -2.29 12.82 17.52
N ASP A 148 -1.48 11.76 17.76
CA ASP A 148 -0.60 11.67 18.92
C ASP A 148 0.72 10.98 18.54
N SER A 149 1.49 10.49 19.51
CA SER A 149 2.78 9.84 19.26
C SER A 149 2.66 8.43 18.66
N THR A 150 1.48 7.84 18.61
CA THR A 150 1.23 6.45 18.18
C THR A 150 0.19 6.33 17.09
N HIS A 151 -0.66 7.33 16.89
CA HIS A 151 -1.68 7.31 15.86
C HIS A 151 -1.90 8.66 15.19
N VAL A 152 -2.40 8.62 13.95
CA VAL A 152 -2.92 9.78 13.23
C VAL A 152 -4.13 9.36 12.40
N LYS A 153 -5.17 10.19 12.43
CA LYS A 153 -6.39 10.04 11.63
C LYS A 153 -6.52 11.23 10.69
N LEU A 154 -6.57 10.93 9.38
CA LEU A 154 -6.66 11.90 8.31
C LEU A 154 -7.95 11.73 7.55
N HIS A 155 -8.48 12.83 7.01
CA HIS A 155 -9.71 12.85 6.25
C HIS A 155 -9.54 13.59 4.93
N PHE A 156 -10.14 13.08 3.87
CA PHE A 156 -10.19 13.71 2.56
C PHE A 156 -11.58 13.59 1.92
N THR A 157 -12.05 14.66 1.31
CA THR A 157 -13.27 14.67 0.50
C THR A 157 -12.93 14.79 -0.97
N SER A 158 -13.18 13.73 -1.75
CA SER A 158 -13.17 13.80 -3.20
C SER A 158 -14.56 14.26 -3.68
N PRO A 159 -14.70 15.44 -4.34
CA PRO A 159 -15.99 15.97 -4.75
C PRO A 159 -16.75 15.10 -5.76
N ASP A 160 -18.06 15.26 -5.85
CA ASP A 160 -18.88 14.65 -6.92
C ASP A 160 -18.38 15.10 -8.30
N GLY A 161 -18.13 14.13 -9.19
CA GLY A 161 -17.60 14.39 -10.54
C GLY A 161 -16.09 14.59 -10.58
N ALA A 162 -15.37 14.56 -9.46
CA ALA A 162 -13.92 14.66 -9.46
C ALA A 162 -13.30 13.58 -10.35
N GLN A 163 -12.38 13.96 -11.25
CA GLN A 163 -11.74 13.10 -12.26
C GLN A 163 -12.71 12.28 -13.15
N GLY A 164 -14.00 12.63 -13.17
CA GLY A 164 -15.06 11.92 -13.90
C GLY A 164 -15.82 10.88 -13.08
N PHE A 165 -15.46 10.65 -11.82
CA PHE A 165 -16.14 9.68 -10.95
C PHE A 165 -17.41 10.25 -10.33
N PRO A 166 -18.55 9.51 -10.35
CA PRO A 166 -19.79 9.97 -9.75
C PRO A 166 -19.73 9.93 -8.22
N GLY A 167 -20.46 10.84 -7.58
CA GLY A 167 -20.64 10.93 -6.14
C GLY A 167 -19.45 11.56 -5.40
N ALA A 168 -19.74 12.33 -4.36
CA ALA A 168 -18.73 12.76 -3.41
C ALA A 168 -18.30 11.56 -2.56
N LEU A 169 -17.00 11.37 -2.36
CA LEU A 169 -16.41 10.31 -1.54
C LEU A 169 -15.75 10.94 -0.31
N GLN A 170 -16.21 10.55 0.88
CA GLN A 170 -15.57 10.88 2.15
C GLN A 170 -14.63 9.75 2.51
N VAL A 171 -13.35 10.04 2.71
CA VAL A 171 -12.33 9.04 3.03
C VAL A 171 -11.66 9.38 4.34
N THR A 172 -11.48 8.39 5.20
CA THR A 172 -10.70 8.47 6.42
C THR A 172 -9.56 7.45 6.36
N ALA A 173 -8.34 7.89 6.63
CA ALA A 173 -7.17 7.04 6.77
C ALA A 173 -6.63 7.13 8.20
N THR A 174 -6.54 6.00 8.89
CA THR A 174 -6.05 5.93 10.27
C THR A 174 -4.77 5.10 10.31
N TYR A 175 -3.65 5.73 10.66
CA TYR A 175 -2.39 5.06 10.91
C TYR A 175 -2.19 4.84 12.40
N VAL A 176 -1.77 3.63 12.79
CA VAL A 176 -1.41 3.28 14.17
C VAL A 176 -0.08 2.56 14.16
N LEU A 177 0.87 3.03 14.98
CA LEU A 177 2.13 2.34 15.24
C LEU A 177 2.10 1.70 16.63
N THR A 178 2.18 0.37 16.67
CA THR A 178 2.11 -0.41 17.91
C THR A 178 3.50 -0.69 18.49
N ASP A 179 3.56 -1.03 19.79
CA ASP A 179 4.80 -1.47 20.43
C ASP A 179 5.30 -2.86 19.95
N ASN A 180 4.48 -3.58 19.17
CA ASN A 180 4.88 -4.83 18.53
C ASN A 180 5.46 -4.60 17.13
N ASN A 181 5.89 -3.39 16.77
CA ASN A 181 6.42 -2.99 15.47
C ASN A 181 5.44 -3.23 14.31
N GLN A 182 4.14 -3.07 14.58
CA GLN A 182 3.13 -3.07 13.53
C GLN A 182 2.78 -1.63 13.15
N LEU A 183 2.86 -1.31 11.87
CA LEU A 183 2.24 -0.13 11.29
C LEU A 183 0.94 -0.56 10.65
N GLN A 184 -0.18 -0.12 11.21
CA GLN A 184 -1.52 -0.42 10.72
C GLN A 184 -2.07 0.80 9.99
N LEU A 185 -2.64 0.59 8.81
CA LEU A 185 -3.42 1.56 8.08
C LEU A 185 -4.80 0.98 7.83
N ASP A 186 -5.81 1.63 8.38
CA ASP A 186 -7.21 1.35 8.10
C ASP A 186 -7.79 2.51 7.28
N ILE A 187 -8.33 2.21 6.09
CA ILE A 187 -8.97 3.18 5.21
C ILE A 187 -10.46 2.87 5.19
N GLU A 188 -11.28 3.86 5.51
CA GLU A 188 -12.74 3.80 5.42
C GLU A 188 -13.25 4.86 4.45
N ALA A 189 -14.29 4.53 3.68
CA ALA A 189 -14.92 5.51 2.83
C ALA A 189 -16.45 5.33 2.72
N THR A 190 -17.16 6.45 2.53
CA THR A 190 -18.58 6.50 2.23
C THR A 190 -18.84 7.39 1.02
N ALA A 191 -19.89 7.09 0.25
CA ALA A 191 -20.21 7.80 -0.98
C ALA A 191 -21.61 8.41 -0.97
N SER A 192 -21.76 9.56 -1.63
CA SER A 192 -23.07 10.22 -1.80
C SER A 192 -23.91 9.66 -2.96
N LYS A 193 -23.27 8.94 -3.90
CA LYS A 193 -23.89 8.22 -5.04
C LYS A 193 -23.13 6.92 -5.23
N THR A 194 -23.73 5.95 -5.92
CA THR A 194 -23.05 4.74 -6.37
C THR A 194 -21.80 5.11 -7.15
N THR A 195 -20.64 4.55 -6.76
CA THR A 195 -19.33 4.89 -7.35
C THR A 195 -18.33 3.76 -7.17
N PRO A 196 -17.40 3.54 -8.12
CA PRO A 196 -16.29 2.62 -7.89
C PRO A 196 -15.28 3.23 -6.90
N VAL A 197 -14.74 2.38 -6.00
CA VAL A 197 -13.70 2.76 -5.03
C VAL A 197 -12.67 1.64 -4.94
N ASN A 198 -11.41 1.95 -5.12
CA ASN A 198 -10.28 1.06 -4.89
C ASN A 198 -9.08 1.90 -4.47
N LEU A 199 -8.87 2.08 -3.18
CA LEU A 199 -7.77 2.88 -2.66
C LEU A 199 -6.58 1.98 -2.38
N ALA A 200 -5.35 2.42 -2.63
CA ALA A 200 -4.15 1.65 -2.34
C ALA A 200 -3.04 2.53 -1.75
N GLN A 201 -2.25 1.95 -0.83
CA GLN A 201 -1.05 2.59 -0.28
C GLN A 201 0.14 2.28 -1.21
N HIS A 202 0.76 3.33 -1.77
CA HIS A 202 1.79 3.20 -2.80
C HIS A 202 3.22 3.44 -2.27
N THR A 203 3.56 2.77 -1.17
CA THR A 203 4.89 2.83 -0.59
C THR A 203 5.87 1.94 -1.35
N TYR A 204 7.06 2.49 -1.63
CA TYR A 204 8.18 1.72 -2.18
C TYR A 204 9.15 1.34 -1.08
N PHE A 205 9.36 0.05 -0.90
CA PHE A 205 10.21 -0.52 0.14
C PHE A 205 11.63 -0.83 -0.37
N ASN A 206 12.63 -0.51 0.44
CA ASN A 206 13.97 -1.07 0.39
C ASN A 206 14.44 -1.39 1.83
N LEU A 207 14.32 -2.64 2.25
CA LEU A 207 14.65 -3.07 3.61
C LEU A 207 16.14 -2.97 3.97
N ASN A 208 17.02 -2.63 3.00
CA ASN A 208 18.43 -2.32 3.24
C ASN A 208 18.66 -0.83 3.56
N GLY A 209 17.61 -0.02 3.62
CA GLY A 209 17.67 1.44 3.66
C GLY A 209 17.40 2.05 2.28
N GLU A 210 16.71 3.18 2.24
CA GLU A 210 16.20 3.83 1.02
C GLU A 210 17.32 4.28 0.05
N ALA A 211 18.48 4.67 0.59
CA ALA A 211 19.68 5.06 -0.17
C ALA A 211 20.68 3.89 -0.32
N SER A 212 20.24 2.65 -0.12
CA SER A 212 21.11 1.49 -0.32
C SER A 212 21.45 1.30 -1.81
N PRO A 213 22.73 1.06 -2.15
CA PRO A 213 23.10 0.74 -3.51
C PRO A 213 22.67 -0.67 -3.93
N ALA A 214 22.27 -1.53 -2.96
CA ALA A 214 21.75 -2.85 -3.24
C ALA A 214 20.29 -2.75 -3.68
N ASN A 215 19.98 -3.36 -4.82
CA ASN A 215 18.60 -3.43 -5.31
C ASN A 215 17.79 -4.51 -4.58
N VAL A 216 16.48 -4.50 -4.80
CA VAL A 216 15.53 -5.41 -4.14
C VAL A 216 15.52 -6.83 -4.72
N LEU A 217 16.27 -7.11 -5.79
CA LEU A 217 16.24 -8.40 -6.48
C LEU A 217 16.80 -9.55 -5.64
N ASN A 218 17.62 -9.26 -4.63
CA ASN A 218 18.17 -10.25 -3.70
C ASN A 218 17.25 -10.57 -2.51
N TYR A 219 16.08 -9.93 -2.41
CA TYR A 219 15.14 -10.20 -1.34
C TYR A 219 14.40 -11.51 -1.57
N GLU A 220 14.10 -12.19 -0.48
CA GLU A 220 13.20 -13.35 -0.48
C GLU A 220 11.77 -12.87 -0.31
N LEU A 221 10.90 -13.28 -1.24
CA LEU A 221 9.50 -12.90 -1.30
C LEU A 221 8.62 -14.15 -1.24
N TYR A 222 7.60 -14.10 -0.39
CA TYR A 222 6.45 -15.01 -0.37
C TYR A 222 5.18 -14.20 -0.65
N ILE A 223 4.29 -14.71 -1.50
CA ILE A 223 2.96 -14.15 -1.78
C ILE A 223 1.92 -15.27 -1.59
N ASN A 224 0.90 -15.01 -0.78
CA ASN A 224 -0.22 -15.92 -0.53
C ASN A 224 -1.25 -15.83 -1.67
N GLY A 225 -0.85 -16.20 -2.87
CA GLY A 225 -1.68 -16.13 -4.08
C GLY A 225 -1.29 -17.21 -5.09
N ASP A 226 -2.24 -18.07 -5.44
CA ASP A 226 -2.05 -19.19 -6.37
C ASP A 226 -2.26 -18.79 -7.84
N PHE A 227 -2.84 -17.62 -8.08
CA PHE A 227 -3.16 -17.10 -9.41
C PHE A 227 -2.71 -15.64 -9.55
N TYR A 228 -2.54 -15.21 -10.80
CA TYR A 228 -2.30 -13.81 -11.16
C TYR A 228 -3.19 -13.40 -12.34
N THR A 229 -3.41 -12.11 -12.51
CA THR A 229 -4.10 -11.54 -13.68
C THR A 229 -3.07 -11.19 -14.74
N PRO A 230 -3.01 -11.93 -15.88
CA PRO A 230 -2.14 -11.57 -16.99
C PRO A 230 -2.62 -10.27 -17.63
N VAL A 231 -1.67 -9.48 -18.16
CA VAL A 231 -1.94 -8.16 -18.74
C VAL A 231 -1.56 -8.11 -20.22
N ASP A 232 -2.20 -7.22 -20.97
CA ASP A 232 -1.84 -6.88 -22.34
C ASP A 232 -0.66 -5.89 -22.41
N LEU A 233 -0.31 -5.41 -23.62
CA LEU A 233 0.78 -4.47 -23.84
C LEU A 233 0.53 -3.08 -23.21
N THR A 234 -0.71 -2.76 -22.85
CA THR A 234 -1.09 -1.52 -22.17
C THR A 234 -1.23 -1.71 -20.66
N GLN A 235 -0.92 -2.91 -20.18
CA GLN A 235 -1.02 -3.35 -18.78
C GLN A 235 -2.46 -3.44 -18.24
N ILE A 236 -3.42 -3.63 -19.14
CA ILE A 236 -4.79 -3.96 -18.77
C ILE A 236 -4.90 -5.48 -18.58
N PRO A 237 -5.54 -5.98 -17.51
CA PRO A 237 -5.83 -7.39 -17.34
C PRO A 237 -6.62 -7.95 -18.54
N THR A 238 -6.28 -9.17 -18.95
CA THR A 238 -6.94 -9.84 -20.08
C THR A 238 -8.25 -10.55 -19.71
N GLY A 239 -8.75 -10.35 -18.49
CA GLY A 239 -9.93 -11.04 -17.95
C GLY A 239 -9.67 -12.50 -17.55
N GLN A 240 -8.42 -12.96 -17.64
CA GLN A 240 -8.02 -14.30 -17.26
C GLN A 240 -7.38 -14.33 -15.87
N LEU A 241 -7.46 -15.51 -15.22
CA LEU A 241 -6.66 -15.88 -14.08
C LEU A 241 -5.78 -17.04 -14.47
N LEU A 242 -4.45 -16.87 -14.39
CA LEU A 242 -3.50 -17.93 -14.68
C LEU A 242 -2.83 -18.42 -13.41
N PRO A 243 -2.59 -19.74 -13.26
CA PRO A 243 -1.90 -20.28 -12.11
C PRO A 243 -0.44 -19.82 -12.11
N VAL A 244 0.07 -19.47 -10.91
CA VAL A 244 1.47 -19.07 -10.75
C VAL A 244 2.43 -20.27 -10.77
N ASN A 245 1.95 -21.46 -10.40
CA ASN A 245 2.76 -22.65 -10.25
C ASN A 245 3.59 -22.95 -11.49
N GLY A 246 4.91 -23.14 -11.31
CA GLY A 246 5.86 -23.42 -12.38
C GLY A 246 6.26 -22.20 -13.22
N THR A 247 5.69 -21.03 -13.00
CA THR A 247 5.99 -19.78 -13.72
C THR A 247 6.94 -18.86 -12.96
N ALA A 248 7.38 -17.76 -13.58
CA ALA A 248 8.13 -16.70 -12.90
C ALA A 248 7.33 -16.03 -11.76
N PHE A 249 6.00 -16.13 -11.80
CA PHE A 249 5.09 -15.53 -10.81
C PHE A 249 4.88 -16.40 -9.57
N ASP A 250 5.49 -17.59 -9.48
CA ASP A 250 5.33 -18.50 -8.36
C ASP A 250 6.16 -18.05 -7.14
N PHE A 251 5.55 -17.31 -6.24
CA PHE A 251 6.04 -16.94 -4.92
C PHE A 251 5.26 -17.62 -3.79
N THR A 252 4.58 -18.75 -4.06
CA THR A 252 3.86 -19.55 -3.05
C THR A 252 4.79 -20.17 -2.00
N LYS A 253 6.09 -20.09 -2.23
CA LYS A 253 7.17 -20.38 -1.28
C LYS A 253 8.20 -19.25 -1.36
N PRO A 254 8.91 -18.93 -0.24
CA PRO A 254 9.94 -17.91 -0.27
C PRO A 254 10.94 -18.14 -1.42
N ARG A 255 11.12 -17.13 -2.24
CA ARG A 255 11.99 -17.14 -3.41
C ARG A 255 12.66 -15.80 -3.61
N THR A 256 13.92 -15.80 -4.04
CA THR A 256 14.65 -14.59 -4.43
C THR A 256 13.96 -13.92 -5.63
N ILE A 257 13.61 -12.64 -5.51
CA ILE A 257 12.88 -11.88 -6.54
C ILE A 257 13.58 -11.95 -7.89
N GLY A 258 14.90 -11.73 -7.91
CA GLY A 258 15.69 -11.72 -9.14
C GLY A 258 15.91 -13.09 -9.80
N SER A 259 15.57 -14.20 -9.12
CA SER A 259 15.91 -15.55 -9.60
C SER A 259 15.31 -15.92 -10.95
N ARG A 260 14.12 -15.36 -11.27
CA ARG A 260 13.40 -15.61 -12.53
C ARG A 260 12.87 -14.32 -13.18
N ILE A 261 13.41 -13.15 -12.81
CA ILE A 261 12.90 -11.85 -13.29
C ILE A 261 13.01 -11.72 -14.82
N ASN A 262 14.05 -12.32 -15.43
CA ASN A 262 14.24 -12.29 -16.89
C ASN A 262 13.21 -13.14 -17.67
N GLU A 263 12.41 -13.95 -17.00
CA GLU A 263 11.31 -14.71 -17.61
C GLU A 263 10.01 -13.89 -17.59
N VAL A 264 9.98 -12.77 -16.87
CA VAL A 264 8.81 -11.89 -16.83
C VAL A 264 8.84 -10.99 -18.04
N THR A 265 8.02 -11.33 -19.02
CA THR A 265 7.81 -10.49 -20.20
C THR A 265 6.87 -9.36 -19.82
N TYR A 266 7.42 -8.21 -19.53
CA TYR A 266 6.72 -6.94 -19.40
C TYR A 266 6.77 -6.23 -20.76
N PRO A 267 5.82 -5.34 -21.10
CA PRO A 267 5.94 -4.56 -22.34
C PRO A 267 7.33 -3.92 -22.45
N PRO A 268 8.08 -4.16 -23.54
CA PRO A 268 9.42 -3.63 -23.71
C PRO A 268 9.47 -2.11 -23.48
N PRO A 269 10.59 -1.55 -22.99
CA PRO A 269 11.91 -2.17 -22.86
C PRO A 269 12.23 -2.77 -21.47
N HIS A 270 11.28 -2.77 -20.53
CA HIS A 270 11.54 -3.10 -19.12
C HIS A 270 11.30 -4.59 -18.85
N VAL A 271 12.13 -5.15 -17.97
CA VAL A 271 11.99 -6.50 -17.43
C VAL A 271 11.61 -6.35 -15.96
N GLY A 272 10.67 -7.16 -15.49
CA GLY A 272 10.31 -7.20 -14.07
C GLY A 272 8.81 -7.30 -13.81
N TYR A 273 8.50 -7.42 -12.53
CA TYR A 273 7.12 -7.58 -12.08
C TYR A 273 6.41 -6.23 -12.06
N ASP A 274 5.18 -6.22 -12.51
CA ASP A 274 4.16 -5.18 -12.35
C ASP A 274 2.80 -5.83 -12.63
N HIS A 275 2.43 -6.75 -11.75
CA HIS A 275 1.26 -7.62 -11.94
C HIS A 275 0.48 -7.75 -10.64
N ASN A 276 -0.79 -8.15 -10.78
CA ASN A 276 -1.66 -8.39 -9.64
C ASN A 276 -1.80 -9.90 -9.38
N TRP A 277 -1.57 -10.31 -8.13
CA TRP A 277 -1.87 -11.64 -7.61
C TRP A 277 -3.27 -11.69 -7.00
N ALA A 278 -4.01 -12.75 -7.31
CA ALA A 278 -5.25 -13.10 -6.61
C ALA A 278 -4.89 -13.77 -5.28
N LEU A 279 -5.22 -13.13 -4.16
CA LEU A 279 -4.82 -13.56 -2.82
C LEU A 279 -5.75 -14.63 -2.24
N PHE A 280 -5.28 -15.36 -1.24
CA PHE A 280 -6.06 -16.24 -0.34
C PHE A 280 -6.79 -17.38 -1.05
N GLY A 281 -6.20 -17.93 -2.11
CA GLY A 281 -6.79 -19.03 -2.88
C GLY A 281 -8.02 -18.62 -3.71
N LEU A 282 -8.27 -17.34 -3.89
CA LEU A 282 -9.33 -16.84 -4.75
C LEU A 282 -9.03 -17.24 -6.20
N GLY A 283 -9.88 -18.09 -6.77
CA GLY A 283 -9.86 -18.50 -8.17
C GLY A 283 -11.09 -18.00 -8.91
N MET A 284 -11.21 -18.35 -10.19
CA MET A 284 -12.34 -17.94 -11.03
C MET A 284 -13.71 -18.34 -10.48
N ASP A 285 -13.78 -19.38 -9.66
CA ASP A 285 -15.04 -19.84 -9.04
C ASP A 285 -15.46 -19.04 -7.80
N ALA A 286 -14.52 -18.28 -7.21
CA ALA A 286 -14.79 -17.39 -6.08
C ALA A 286 -15.44 -16.06 -6.49
N THR A 287 -15.63 -15.86 -7.78
CA THR A 287 -16.02 -14.60 -8.42
C THR A 287 -17.53 -14.40 -8.53
N SER A 288 -18.35 -15.06 -7.72
CA SER A 288 -19.71 -14.58 -7.58
C SER A 288 -19.61 -13.20 -6.95
N LYS A 289 -19.65 -12.13 -7.78
CA LYS A 289 -19.79 -10.70 -7.46
C LYS A 289 -19.79 -10.43 -5.93
N THR A 290 -18.68 -10.76 -5.28
CA THR A 290 -18.52 -10.47 -3.86
C THR A 290 -18.38 -8.96 -3.81
N HIS A 291 -19.49 -8.31 -3.55
CA HIS A 291 -19.55 -6.87 -3.32
C HIS A 291 -18.53 -6.54 -2.22
N ILE A 292 -17.84 -5.43 -2.34
CA ILE A 292 -16.81 -5.00 -1.37
C ILE A 292 -17.34 -4.93 0.07
N GLY A 293 -18.64 -4.71 0.25
CA GLY A 293 -19.33 -4.82 1.54
C GLY A 293 -19.40 -6.23 2.13
N ALA A 294 -19.03 -7.28 1.37
CA ALA A 294 -18.95 -8.66 1.81
C ALA A 294 -17.51 -9.16 1.99
N ILE A 295 -16.48 -8.33 1.72
CA ILE A 295 -15.10 -8.66 2.05
C ILE A 295 -14.99 -8.69 3.58
N SER A 296 -14.46 -9.79 4.12
CA SER A 296 -14.22 -9.91 5.56
C SER A 296 -13.37 -8.75 6.04
N ASN A 297 -13.71 -8.19 7.21
CA ASN A 297 -12.87 -7.21 7.89
C ASN A 297 -11.63 -7.86 8.53
N ASP A 298 -11.48 -9.19 8.46
CA ASP A 298 -10.33 -9.90 8.99
C ASP A 298 -9.15 -9.79 8.04
N VAL A 299 -8.00 -9.39 8.57
CA VAL A 299 -6.76 -9.36 7.80
C VAL A 299 -6.11 -10.75 7.77
N GLN A 300 -5.54 -11.09 6.61
CA GLN A 300 -4.78 -12.32 6.41
C GLN A 300 -3.38 -11.97 5.92
N LEU A 301 -2.41 -12.84 6.21
CA LEU A 301 -1.04 -12.70 5.68
C LEU A 301 -1.06 -12.83 4.16
N ALA A 302 -0.71 -11.76 3.49
CA ALA A 302 -0.59 -11.68 2.03
C ALA A 302 0.84 -11.86 1.54
N VAL A 303 1.80 -11.24 2.24
CA VAL A 303 3.22 -11.20 1.83
C VAL A 303 4.11 -11.38 3.04
N THR A 304 5.22 -12.12 2.86
CA THR A 304 6.41 -12.04 3.69
C THR A 304 7.58 -11.61 2.82
N LEU A 305 8.27 -10.55 3.21
CA LEU A 305 9.47 -10.03 2.57
C LEU A 305 10.65 -10.10 3.52
N HIS A 306 11.78 -10.61 3.05
CA HIS A 306 13.00 -10.70 3.81
C HIS A 306 14.17 -10.13 3.04
N SER A 307 14.99 -9.30 3.70
CA SER A 307 16.28 -8.87 3.21
C SER A 307 17.40 -9.64 3.89
N PRO A 308 18.10 -10.57 3.21
CA PRO A 308 19.22 -11.29 3.80
C PRO A 308 20.39 -10.39 4.24
N ALA A 309 20.54 -9.21 3.62
CA ALA A 309 21.64 -8.29 3.91
C ALA A 309 21.41 -7.46 5.20
N SER A 310 20.19 -7.05 5.49
CA SER A 310 19.85 -6.29 6.71
C SER A 310 19.30 -7.16 7.83
N GLY A 311 18.87 -8.39 7.54
CA GLY A 311 18.19 -9.28 8.48
C GLY A 311 16.73 -8.89 8.74
N ARG A 312 16.21 -7.80 8.11
CA ARG A 312 14.84 -7.32 8.32
C ARG A 312 13.83 -8.21 7.61
N TYR A 313 12.76 -8.54 8.30
CA TYR A 313 11.54 -9.12 7.77
C TYR A 313 10.41 -8.10 7.80
N MET A 314 9.51 -8.21 6.84
CA MET A 314 8.26 -7.46 6.79
C MET A 314 7.13 -8.40 6.34
N ASP A 315 6.14 -8.57 7.19
CA ASP A 315 4.88 -9.22 6.83
C ASP A 315 3.84 -8.16 6.49
N LEU A 316 3.10 -8.37 5.41
CA LEU A 316 1.96 -7.56 5.00
C LEU A 316 0.68 -8.36 5.15
N TYR A 317 -0.25 -7.83 5.95
CA TYR A 317 -1.58 -8.37 6.14
C TYR A 317 -2.62 -7.45 5.53
N THR A 318 -3.66 -8.03 4.91
CA THR A 318 -4.74 -7.27 4.30
C THR A 318 -6.05 -8.05 4.28
N ASN A 319 -7.16 -7.33 4.13
CA ASN A 319 -8.48 -7.89 3.81
C ASN A 319 -8.79 -7.82 2.30
N MET A 320 -7.89 -7.25 1.47
CA MET A 320 -8.13 -7.04 0.04
C MET A 320 -7.88 -8.33 -0.77
N PRO A 321 -8.63 -8.56 -1.87
CA PRO A 321 -8.55 -9.79 -2.66
C PRO A 321 -7.35 -9.86 -3.61
N GLY A 322 -6.59 -8.78 -3.75
CA GLY A 322 -5.48 -8.68 -4.69
C GLY A 322 -4.28 -7.94 -4.13
N LEU A 323 -3.14 -8.18 -4.76
CA LEU A 323 -1.87 -7.55 -4.50
C LEU A 323 -1.17 -7.21 -5.81
N GLN A 324 -0.96 -5.93 -6.09
CA GLN A 324 0.01 -5.52 -7.10
C GLN A 324 1.40 -5.60 -6.51
N PHE A 325 2.28 -6.36 -7.15
CA PHE A 325 3.70 -6.35 -6.89
C PHE A 325 4.42 -5.67 -8.06
N TYR A 326 5.06 -4.53 -7.76
CA TYR A 326 5.88 -3.78 -8.70
C TYR A 326 7.33 -3.75 -8.23
N SER A 327 8.24 -4.29 -9.04
CA SER A 327 9.67 -4.44 -8.68
C SER A 327 10.54 -3.20 -8.96
N GLY A 328 9.93 -2.03 -9.24
CA GLY A 328 10.68 -0.78 -9.46
C GLY A 328 11.36 -0.70 -10.83
N ASN A 329 10.77 -1.31 -11.85
CA ASN A 329 11.33 -1.46 -13.20
C ASN A 329 11.59 -0.13 -13.91
N ASN A 330 10.81 0.92 -13.58
CA ASN A 330 10.90 2.25 -14.22
C ASN A 330 11.78 3.22 -13.43
N LEU A 331 12.28 2.85 -12.25
CA LEU A 331 13.31 3.61 -11.56
C LEU A 331 14.58 3.50 -12.38
N ASN A 332 15.16 4.61 -12.82
CA ASN A 332 16.29 4.64 -13.76
C ASN A 332 17.39 5.63 -13.36
N GLY A 333 17.34 6.11 -12.12
CA GLY A 333 18.28 7.11 -11.60
C GLY A 333 17.89 8.56 -11.91
N SER A 334 16.83 8.82 -12.68
CA SER A 334 16.37 10.19 -12.95
C SER A 334 15.61 10.78 -11.77
N THR A 335 14.97 9.94 -10.96
CA THR A 335 14.29 10.39 -9.73
C THR A 335 15.32 10.51 -8.62
N VAL A 336 15.61 11.75 -8.22
CA VAL A 336 16.51 12.05 -7.10
C VAL A 336 15.68 12.14 -5.83
N GLY A 337 15.91 11.20 -4.91
CA GLY A 337 15.17 11.08 -3.66
C GLY A 337 15.86 11.72 -2.47
N LYS A 338 15.65 11.14 -1.30
CA LYS A 338 16.18 11.61 -0.02
C LYS A 338 17.71 11.59 -0.03
N GLY A 339 18.33 12.55 0.68
CA GLY A 339 19.77 12.70 0.73
C GLY A 339 20.41 12.94 -0.64
N ALA A 340 19.64 13.42 -1.62
CA ALA A 340 20.03 13.58 -3.02
C ALA A 340 20.48 12.27 -3.69
N TYR A 341 19.96 11.10 -3.23
CA TYR A 341 20.26 9.79 -3.80
C TYR A 341 19.40 9.50 -5.03
N PRO A 342 19.98 9.24 -6.22
CA PRO A 342 19.23 8.87 -7.41
C PRO A 342 18.76 7.40 -7.29
N TYR A 343 17.46 7.14 -7.32
CA TYR A 343 16.92 5.80 -7.20
C TYR A 343 17.17 4.96 -8.46
N PRO A 344 18.02 3.92 -8.39
CA PRO A 344 18.33 3.08 -9.55
C PRO A 344 17.17 2.14 -9.88
N ILE A 345 17.25 1.50 -11.05
CA ILE A 345 16.35 0.40 -11.41
C ILE A 345 16.37 -0.67 -10.30
N TYR A 346 15.18 -1.13 -9.91
CA TYR A 346 14.97 -2.05 -8.78
C TYR A 346 15.49 -1.52 -7.42
N GLY A 347 15.65 -0.20 -7.29
CA GLY A 347 16.09 0.43 -6.03
C GLY A 347 15.05 0.39 -4.92
N GLY A 348 13.80 0.07 -5.24
CA GLY A 348 12.68 -0.15 -4.31
C GLY A 348 11.57 -0.90 -5.02
N MET A 349 10.63 -1.47 -4.24
CA MET A 349 9.47 -2.17 -4.76
C MET A 349 8.18 -1.72 -4.08
N ALA A 350 7.06 -1.73 -4.79
CA ALA A 350 5.74 -1.48 -4.24
C ALA A 350 4.94 -2.79 -4.06
N LEU A 351 4.15 -2.83 -2.98
CA LEU A 351 3.26 -3.92 -2.60
C LEU A 351 1.89 -3.31 -2.27
N GLU A 352 1.04 -3.22 -3.29
CA GLU A 352 -0.22 -2.48 -3.23
C GLU A 352 -1.38 -3.47 -3.10
N THR A 353 -1.96 -3.57 -1.89
CA THR A 353 -3.17 -4.36 -1.70
C THR A 353 -4.37 -3.63 -2.28
N GLN A 354 -5.22 -4.34 -3.02
CA GLN A 354 -6.26 -3.72 -3.85
C GLN A 354 -7.33 -4.73 -4.27
N VAL A 355 -8.40 -4.24 -4.89
CA VAL A 355 -9.26 -5.06 -5.76
C VAL A 355 -8.53 -5.27 -7.09
N TRP A 356 -8.80 -6.38 -7.78
CA TRP A 356 -8.13 -6.69 -9.04
C TRP A 356 -8.34 -5.57 -10.06
N PRO A 357 -7.28 -5.11 -10.76
CA PRO A 357 -7.37 -3.99 -11.69
C PRO A 357 -8.38 -4.24 -12.80
N ASP A 358 -8.96 -3.17 -13.31
CA ASP A 358 -9.98 -3.15 -14.37
C ASP A 358 -11.27 -3.96 -14.05
N PHE A 359 -11.58 -4.14 -12.76
CA PHE A 359 -12.79 -4.85 -12.31
C PHE A 359 -14.10 -4.25 -12.87
N LEU A 360 -14.05 -3.05 -13.39
CA LEU A 360 -15.19 -2.36 -13.98
C LEU A 360 -15.59 -2.94 -15.35
N HIS A 361 -14.64 -3.56 -16.06
CA HIS A 361 -14.86 -4.21 -17.36
C HIS A 361 -14.89 -5.73 -17.28
N GLU A 362 -14.57 -6.31 -16.10
CA GLU A 362 -14.43 -7.75 -15.95
C GLU A 362 -15.48 -8.30 -14.97
N ASP A 363 -16.60 -8.81 -15.50
CA ASP A 363 -17.71 -9.35 -14.70
C ASP A 363 -17.30 -10.48 -13.73
N LYS A 364 -16.18 -11.13 -13.98
CA LYS A 364 -15.65 -12.22 -13.17
C LYS A 364 -14.72 -11.77 -12.07
N PHE A 365 -14.35 -10.50 -12.04
CA PHE A 365 -13.48 -9.95 -11.00
C PHE A 365 -14.29 -9.50 -9.77
N PRO A 366 -13.70 -9.50 -8.58
CA PRO A 366 -14.35 -8.96 -7.39
C PRO A 366 -14.76 -7.51 -7.63
N SER A 367 -16.03 -7.19 -7.34
CA SER A 367 -16.58 -5.85 -7.54
C SER A 367 -16.23 -4.92 -6.38
N SER A 368 -15.90 -3.68 -6.68
CA SER A 368 -15.64 -2.61 -5.70
C SER A 368 -16.51 -1.37 -5.99
N ILE A 369 -17.81 -1.60 -6.16
CA ILE A 369 -18.81 -0.54 -6.30
C ILE A 369 -19.38 -0.25 -4.91
N LEU A 370 -19.29 0.99 -4.46
CA LEU A 370 -19.79 1.48 -3.18
C LEU A 370 -21.13 2.19 -3.38
N GLN A 371 -22.16 1.76 -2.64
CA GLN A 371 -23.48 2.40 -2.67
C GLN A 371 -23.66 3.36 -1.50
N PRO A 372 -24.53 4.39 -1.61
CA PRO A 372 -24.88 5.23 -0.49
C PRO A 372 -25.38 4.41 0.70
N GLY A 373 -24.82 4.68 1.89
CA GLY A 373 -25.13 3.96 3.12
C GLY A 373 -24.23 2.76 3.40
N GLU A 374 -23.39 2.34 2.47
CA GLU A 374 -22.35 1.35 2.68
C GLU A 374 -21.04 2.00 3.10
N VAL A 375 -20.14 1.22 3.70
CA VAL A 375 -18.80 1.64 4.08
C VAL A 375 -17.79 0.75 3.37
N TYR A 376 -16.86 1.39 2.66
CA TYR A 376 -15.66 0.74 2.13
C TYR A 376 -14.66 0.56 3.25
N HIS A 377 -14.06 -0.62 3.37
CA HIS A 377 -13.00 -0.91 4.33
C HIS A 377 -11.81 -1.54 3.64
N HIS A 378 -10.66 -0.92 3.78
CA HIS A 378 -9.38 -1.47 3.35
C HIS A 378 -8.39 -1.44 4.51
N LYS A 379 -7.81 -2.58 4.84
CA LYS A 379 -6.78 -2.75 5.87
C LYS A 379 -5.47 -3.13 5.23
N TRP A 380 -4.44 -2.39 5.55
CA TRP A 380 -3.06 -2.59 5.11
C TRP A 380 -2.16 -2.51 6.33
N HIS A 381 -1.75 -3.67 6.86
CA HIS A 381 -1.02 -3.77 8.11
C HIS A 381 0.36 -4.38 7.87
N LEU A 382 1.41 -3.69 8.27
CA LEU A 382 2.80 -4.16 8.23
C LEU A 382 3.25 -4.60 9.61
N HIS A 383 4.02 -5.69 9.66
CA HIS A 383 4.71 -6.14 10.85
C HIS A 383 6.19 -6.31 10.55
N PHE A 384 7.04 -5.56 11.26
CA PHE A 384 8.50 -5.62 11.10
C PHE A 384 9.12 -6.41 12.24
N TYR A 385 10.04 -7.33 11.88
CA TYR A 385 10.79 -8.12 12.84
C TYR A 385 12.14 -8.51 12.27
N ASN A 386 13.05 -8.90 13.16
CA ASN A 386 14.33 -9.50 12.81
C ASN A 386 14.22 -11.01 13.02
N LYS A 387 15.11 -11.80 12.43
CA LYS A 387 15.04 -13.26 12.33
C LYS A 387 14.39 -13.92 13.55
N PRO A 388 13.39 -14.79 13.36
CA PRO A 388 12.85 -15.57 14.46
C PRO A 388 13.97 -16.38 15.11
N ALA A 389 14.05 -16.37 16.43
CA ALA A 389 14.88 -17.31 17.14
C ALA A 389 14.56 -18.72 16.63
N THR A 390 15.58 -19.38 16.09
CA THR A 390 15.59 -20.72 15.49
C THR A 390 14.30 -21.55 15.65
N GLY A 391 13.51 -21.73 14.57
CA GLY A 391 12.64 -22.90 14.42
C GLY A 391 11.14 -22.71 14.34
N ALA A 392 10.60 -21.49 14.27
CA ALA A 392 9.17 -21.28 14.06
C ALA A 392 8.92 -20.20 13.00
N LEU A 393 8.14 -20.53 11.97
CA LEU A 393 7.31 -19.52 11.32
C LEU A 393 6.53 -18.83 12.44
N ALA A 394 6.63 -17.50 12.54
CA ALA A 394 5.88 -16.77 13.56
C ALA A 394 4.41 -17.20 13.49
N PRO A 395 3.78 -17.58 14.60
CA PRO A 395 2.35 -17.86 14.57
C PRO A 395 1.65 -16.59 14.09
N ALA A 396 0.73 -16.75 13.14
CA ALA A 396 -0.17 -15.67 12.76
C ALA A 396 -0.70 -15.01 14.05
N PRO A 397 -0.73 -13.67 14.16
CA PRO A 397 -1.27 -13.03 15.35
C PRO A 397 -2.66 -13.61 15.58
N THR A 398 -2.82 -14.33 16.68
CA THR A 398 -4.12 -14.85 17.10
C THR A 398 -5.01 -13.66 17.29
N GLY A 399 -5.99 -13.51 16.38
CA GLY A 399 -6.99 -12.47 16.47
C GLY A 399 -7.55 -12.45 17.90
N VAL A 400 -7.71 -11.26 18.43
CA VAL A 400 -8.44 -11.02 19.68
C VAL A 400 -9.73 -11.87 19.58
N ALA A 401 -9.91 -12.79 20.50
CA ALA A 401 -11.07 -13.66 20.54
C ALA A 401 -12.34 -12.80 20.54
N VAL A 402 -12.99 -12.73 19.39
CA VAL A 402 -14.32 -12.14 19.28
C VAL A 402 -15.24 -13.06 20.08
N ALA A 403 -15.73 -12.56 21.20
CA ALA A 403 -16.75 -13.23 21.97
C ALA A 403 -17.91 -13.59 21.03
N LYS A 404 -18.20 -14.89 20.90
CA LYS A 404 -19.37 -15.38 20.15
C LYS A 404 -20.59 -14.60 20.63
N ALA A 405 -21.14 -13.76 19.75
CA ALA A 405 -22.45 -13.18 19.99
C ALA A 405 -23.47 -14.31 20.19
N ALA A 406 -24.11 -14.33 21.35
CA ALA A 406 -25.16 -15.28 21.66
C ALA A 406 -26.28 -15.11 20.60
N SER A 407 -26.65 -16.22 19.97
CA SER A 407 -27.76 -16.27 19.02
C SER A 407 -29.06 -15.82 19.71
N VAL A 408 -29.54 -14.65 19.36
CA VAL A 408 -30.88 -14.18 19.73
C VAL A 408 -31.88 -14.98 18.90
N LYS A 409 -32.68 -15.81 19.55
CA LYS A 409 -33.82 -16.48 18.91
C LYS A 409 -34.79 -15.43 18.37
N PRO A 410 -35.29 -15.58 17.13
CA PRO A 410 -36.31 -14.69 16.62
C PRO A 410 -37.61 -14.84 17.45
N ALA A 411 -38.22 -13.69 17.76
CA ALA A 411 -39.51 -13.65 18.42
C ALA A 411 -40.62 -14.29 17.54
N PRO A 412 -41.64 -14.97 18.12
CA PRO A 412 -42.71 -15.56 17.36
C PRO A 412 -43.59 -14.46 16.73
N ALA A 413 -44.03 -14.72 15.50
CA ALA A 413 -44.94 -13.83 14.76
C ALA A 413 -46.27 -13.69 15.48
N PRO A 414 -46.97 -12.52 15.42
CA PRO A 414 -48.25 -12.31 16.03
C PRO A 414 -49.32 -13.16 15.33
N GLU A 415 -50.12 -13.89 16.12
CA GLU A 415 -51.32 -14.61 15.68
C GLU A 415 -52.37 -13.66 15.13
N ASN A 416 -52.79 -13.91 13.92
CA ASN A 416 -53.83 -13.17 13.23
C ASN A 416 -55.19 -13.77 13.64
N THR A 417 -55.82 -13.25 14.69
CA THR A 417 -57.20 -13.59 15.07
C THR A 417 -58.18 -12.90 14.09
N ARG A 418 -58.61 -13.65 13.09
CA ARG A 418 -59.81 -13.33 12.32
C ARG A 418 -61.03 -13.47 13.25
N ARG A 419 -61.64 -12.37 13.62
CA ARG A 419 -63.04 -12.36 14.08
C ARG A 419 -63.96 -12.35 12.85
N MET A 420 -64.67 -13.48 12.64
CA MET A 420 -65.95 -13.48 11.93
C MET A 420 -67.00 -12.83 12.86
N GLY A 421 -67.82 -12.02 12.30
CA GLY A 421 -69.02 -11.45 12.98
C GLY A 421 -69.91 -10.77 11.96
N LEU A 422 -70.94 -11.47 11.59
CA LEU A 422 -72.30 -11.10 11.14
C LEU A 422 -72.47 -9.83 10.33
#